data_34f3e5795d6e5b4fd84b0a4ad43e2185
#
_entry.id   34f3e5795d6e5b4fd84b0a4ad43e2185
#
_cell.length_a   1.000
_cell.length_b   1.000
_cell.length_c   1.000
_cell.angle_alpha   90.00
_cell.angle_beta   90.00
_cell.angle_gamma   90.00
#
_symmetry.space_group_name_H-M   'P 1'
#
loop_
_entity.id
_entity.type
_entity.pdbx_description
1 polymer ?
#
loop_
_entity_poly.entity_id
_entity_poly.type
_entity_poly.pdbx_seq_one_letter_code
_entity_poly.pdbx_strand_id
1 'polypeptide(L)'
;MKHPRISTKATGKLILLGEYAVLEGAPSLVAAIDRFCHVHIQKNGFSIFGLEAMNLDMPDLTFHLDESGKVILAGNSPYTSEKRTDFLIEVINYVASRYEGKIPGAYISIDTGDFFHRTSGNKFGLGSSAALTVALIRAMNEYMGRNLSADALFSEAIKAHRAGQGRLGSGVDIAASAAGGVIEYVVPGSEEDITNAIKRHKWPDGLYFTSVWTGTSASTRFMLEKVKRFRLTSPDFYHSIMDEMRSIAEDGCRAFASGDAGKFLEVVPAYLEQERKLEAACGIEIISPSHQKINDIVRNAGGVYKPSGAGGGDIGVAFCDNEETHLNIQSALQDSPYDLLDLAIVPAEKGLPISYE
;
A
#
# COMPACT_ATOMS: atom_id res chain seq x y z
N MET A 1 32.93 3.33 20.82
CA MET A 1 31.55 3.38 21.31
C MET A 1 30.68 2.80 20.18
N LYS A 2 29.79 1.82 20.49
CA LYS A 2 28.83 1.33 19.51
C LYS A 2 27.84 2.46 19.22
N HIS A 3 27.67 2.85 17.96
CA HIS A 3 26.65 3.80 17.58
C HIS A 3 25.28 3.13 17.73
N PRO A 4 24.26 3.82 18.26
CA PRO A 4 22.92 3.24 18.39
C PRO A 4 22.37 2.86 17.02
N ARG A 5 21.70 1.73 16.99
CA ARG A 5 20.94 1.26 15.84
C ARG A 5 19.56 1.89 15.91
N ILE A 6 19.16 2.57 14.84
CA ILE A 6 17.82 3.13 14.68
C ILE A 6 16.97 2.10 13.96
N SER A 7 15.84 1.77 14.53
CA SER A 7 14.89 0.82 13.97
C SER A 7 13.54 1.47 13.77
N THR A 8 13.02 1.42 12.55
CA THR A 8 11.71 1.93 12.17
C THR A 8 10.90 0.86 11.47
N LYS A 9 9.58 1.02 11.46
CA LYS A 9 8.69 0.18 10.67
C LYS A 9 7.56 1.00 10.07
N ALA A 10 6.97 0.49 8.99
CA ALA A 10 5.75 1.01 8.40
C ALA A 10 4.80 -0.12 8.00
N THR A 11 3.51 0.16 8.05
CA THR A 11 2.45 -0.83 7.84
C THR A 11 2.20 -1.11 6.37
N GLY A 12 1.67 -2.29 6.08
CA GLY A 12 0.94 -2.57 4.85
C GLY A 12 -0.43 -1.89 4.83
N LYS A 13 -1.15 -2.10 3.75
CA LYS A 13 -2.49 -1.54 3.51
C LYS A 13 -3.47 -2.59 2.99
N LEU A 14 -4.75 -2.34 3.24
CA LEU A 14 -5.87 -3.06 2.68
C LEU A 14 -6.90 -2.04 2.18
N ILE A 15 -7.15 -1.98 0.86
CA ILE A 15 -8.17 -1.09 0.33
C ILE A 15 -9.53 -1.72 0.58
N LEU A 16 -10.40 -0.97 1.25
CA LEU A 16 -11.75 -1.42 1.60
C LEU A 16 -12.77 -0.98 0.55
N LEU A 17 -12.54 0.20 -0.06
CA LEU A 17 -13.42 0.77 -1.10
C LEU A 17 -12.69 1.90 -1.85
N GLY A 18 -13.07 2.16 -3.11
CA GLY A 18 -12.62 3.33 -3.87
C GLY A 18 -11.48 3.08 -4.84
N GLU A 19 -11.17 1.82 -5.17
CA GLU A 19 -10.19 1.46 -6.20
C GLU A 19 -10.54 2.13 -7.54
N TYR A 20 -9.55 2.40 -8.36
CA TYR A 20 -9.67 3.08 -9.65
C TYR A 20 -10.26 4.49 -9.58
N ALA A 21 -11.45 4.68 -8.99
CA ALA A 21 -12.10 5.99 -8.89
C ALA A 21 -11.28 7.01 -8.11
N VAL A 22 -10.44 6.55 -7.17
CA VAL A 22 -9.48 7.40 -6.44
C VAL A 22 -8.51 8.12 -7.38
N LEU A 23 -8.21 7.58 -8.55
CA LEU A 23 -7.34 8.21 -9.56
C LEU A 23 -7.99 9.45 -10.19
N GLU A 24 -9.32 9.53 -10.16
CA GLU A 24 -10.13 10.65 -10.63
C GLU A 24 -10.61 11.55 -9.47
N GLY A 25 -9.98 11.41 -8.28
CA GLY A 25 -10.28 12.24 -7.11
C GLY A 25 -11.51 11.83 -6.30
N ALA A 26 -12.04 10.61 -6.50
CA ALA A 26 -13.03 10.03 -5.59
C ALA A 26 -12.37 9.65 -4.26
N PRO A 27 -13.11 9.60 -3.14
CA PRO A 27 -12.58 9.10 -1.89
C PRO A 27 -12.32 7.59 -1.96
N SER A 28 -11.28 7.14 -1.22
CA SER A 28 -11.00 5.72 -1.01
C SER A 28 -10.87 5.43 0.47
N LEU A 29 -11.53 4.38 0.96
CA LEU A 29 -11.33 3.84 2.29
C LEU A 29 -10.19 2.83 2.27
N VAL A 30 -9.21 3.01 3.15
CA VAL A 30 -8.06 2.12 3.25
C VAL A 30 -7.68 1.91 4.71
N ALA A 31 -7.35 0.68 5.07
CA ALA A 31 -6.87 0.30 6.39
C ALA A 31 -5.35 0.06 6.37
N ALA A 32 -4.65 0.54 7.37
CA ALA A 32 -3.32 0.12 7.71
C ALA A 32 -3.38 -1.24 8.42
N ILE A 33 -2.58 -2.19 7.99
CA ILE A 33 -2.62 -3.57 8.49
C ILE A 33 -1.27 -4.01 9.06
N ASP A 34 -1.30 -5.02 9.91
CA ASP A 34 -0.18 -5.58 10.68
C ASP A 34 0.79 -6.44 9.84
N ARG A 35 1.12 -5.97 8.66
CA ARG A 35 2.25 -6.44 7.85
C ARG A 35 3.24 -5.29 7.73
N PHE A 36 4.48 -5.53 8.14
CA PHE A 36 5.44 -4.44 8.34
C PHE A 36 6.64 -4.56 7.41
N CYS A 37 7.06 -3.43 6.88
CA CYS A 37 8.42 -3.26 6.41
C CYS A 37 9.26 -2.74 7.57
N HIS A 38 10.35 -3.40 7.88
CA HIS A 38 11.32 -3.00 8.89
C HIS A 38 12.55 -2.39 8.22
N VAL A 39 13.01 -1.26 8.75
CA VAL A 39 14.25 -0.61 8.31
C VAL A 39 15.13 -0.33 9.52
N HIS A 40 16.38 -0.73 9.41
CA HIS A 40 17.40 -0.48 10.42
C HIS A 40 18.53 0.33 9.80
N ILE A 41 18.99 1.36 10.50
CA ILE A 41 20.15 2.16 10.12
C ILE A 41 21.13 2.21 11.28
N GLN A 42 22.41 1.92 10.99
CA GLN A 42 23.50 2.00 11.96
C GLN A 42 24.70 2.72 11.34
N LYS A 43 25.20 3.74 12.02
CA LYS A 43 26.40 4.46 11.62
C LYS A 43 27.61 3.52 11.56
N ASN A 44 28.39 3.60 10.48
CA ASN A 44 29.56 2.73 10.30
C ASN A 44 30.92 3.45 10.49
N GLY A 45 30.92 4.76 10.69
CA GLY A 45 32.14 5.55 10.87
C GLY A 45 32.90 5.90 9.58
N PHE A 46 32.37 5.51 8.42
CA PHE A 46 32.93 5.80 7.09
C PHE A 46 31.99 6.72 6.30
N SER A 47 32.40 7.10 5.07
CA SER A 47 31.54 7.83 4.13
C SER A 47 30.83 6.93 3.13
N ILE A 48 30.86 5.61 3.36
CA ILE A 48 30.29 4.59 2.48
C ILE A 48 29.04 4.02 3.13
N PHE A 49 28.03 3.73 2.32
CA PHE A 49 26.82 3.04 2.73
C PHE A 49 26.88 1.58 2.29
N GLY A 50 26.47 0.69 3.19
CA GLY A 50 26.09 -0.68 2.86
C GLY A 50 24.58 -0.81 2.95
N LEU A 51 23.93 -1.45 1.97
CA LEU A 51 22.50 -1.68 1.96
C LEU A 51 22.23 -3.14 1.64
N GLU A 52 21.50 -3.79 2.52
CA GLU A 52 20.93 -5.13 2.38
C GLU A 52 19.41 -5.03 2.38
N ALA A 53 18.78 -5.68 1.41
CA ALA A 53 17.31 -5.67 1.32
C ALA A 53 16.77 -7.10 1.22
N MET A 54 16.45 -7.66 2.37
CA MET A 54 15.91 -9.02 2.49
C MET A 54 14.54 -9.13 1.79
N ASN A 55 14.33 -10.23 1.10
CA ASN A 55 13.10 -10.57 0.37
C ASN A 55 12.79 -9.66 -0.84
N LEU A 56 13.74 -8.86 -1.32
CA LEU A 56 13.56 -8.03 -2.52
C LEU A 56 14.20 -8.60 -3.79
N ASP A 57 14.90 -9.74 -3.69
CA ASP A 57 15.59 -10.36 -4.84
C ASP A 57 16.47 -9.34 -5.57
N MET A 58 17.37 -8.71 -4.83
CA MET A 58 18.35 -7.74 -5.30
C MET A 58 19.68 -7.96 -4.60
N PRO A 59 20.82 -7.65 -5.24
CA PRO A 59 22.12 -7.75 -4.61
C PRO A 59 22.29 -6.72 -3.49
N ASP A 60 23.18 -7.00 -2.54
CA ASP A 60 23.64 -6.02 -1.58
C ASP A 60 24.36 -4.89 -2.31
N LEU A 61 24.04 -3.66 -1.91
CA LEU A 61 24.62 -2.47 -2.51
C LEU A 61 25.67 -1.85 -1.60
N THR A 62 26.76 -1.41 -2.20
CA THR A 62 27.73 -0.50 -1.57
C THR A 62 27.79 0.77 -2.39
N PHE A 63 27.63 1.91 -1.76
CA PHE A 63 27.57 3.21 -2.44
C PHE A 63 28.09 4.36 -1.57
N HIS A 64 28.33 5.48 -2.19
CA HIS A 64 28.50 6.79 -1.54
C HIS A 64 27.53 7.79 -2.13
N LEU A 65 27.34 8.92 -1.46
CA LEU A 65 26.55 10.03 -1.96
C LEU A 65 27.48 11.09 -2.53
N ASP A 66 27.15 11.64 -3.69
CA ASP A 66 27.83 12.84 -4.20
C ASP A 66 27.36 14.10 -3.47
N GLU A 67 27.91 15.26 -3.83
CA GLU A 67 27.59 16.57 -3.24
C GLU A 67 26.11 16.97 -3.43
N SER A 68 25.42 16.42 -4.44
CA SER A 68 23.99 16.64 -4.67
C SER A 68 23.08 15.66 -3.91
N GLY A 69 23.65 14.64 -3.26
CA GLY A 69 22.93 13.56 -2.59
C GLY A 69 22.58 12.40 -3.51
N LYS A 70 23.18 12.32 -4.69
CA LYS A 70 22.92 11.22 -5.62
C LYS A 70 23.77 10.01 -5.23
N VAL A 71 23.14 8.82 -5.28
CA VAL A 71 23.82 7.54 -5.07
C VAL A 71 24.79 7.26 -6.20
N ILE A 72 26.05 7.03 -5.84
CA ILE A 72 27.13 6.54 -6.72
C ILE A 72 27.54 5.16 -6.22
N LEU A 73 27.27 4.13 -6.99
CA LEU A 73 27.63 2.75 -6.64
C LEU A 73 29.15 2.58 -6.58
N ALA A 74 29.64 1.88 -5.57
CA ALA A 74 31.06 1.60 -5.39
C ALA A 74 31.46 0.31 -6.13
N GLY A 75 32.57 0.37 -6.91
CA GLY A 75 33.22 -0.77 -7.54
C GLY A 75 32.40 -1.47 -8.62
N ASN A 76 32.77 -2.74 -8.88
CA ASN A 76 32.03 -3.65 -9.78
C ASN A 76 30.81 -4.23 -9.04
N SER A 77 29.95 -3.38 -8.47
CA SER A 77 28.67 -3.87 -7.97
C SER A 77 27.99 -4.62 -9.13
N PRO A 78 27.48 -5.84 -8.94
CA PRO A 78 26.83 -6.61 -10.01
C PRO A 78 25.47 -5.99 -10.38
N TYR A 79 25.45 -4.67 -10.54
CA TYR A 79 24.27 -3.90 -10.83
C TYR A 79 23.90 -4.15 -12.28
N THR A 80 22.93 -5.02 -12.47
CA THR A 80 22.07 -5.01 -13.63
C THR A 80 20.87 -4.13 -13.28
N SER A 81 20.55 -3.13 -14.12
CA SER A 81 19.41 -2.22 -13.93
C SER A 81 18.12 -3.02 -13.69
N GLU A 82 17.83 -3.28 -12.42
CA GLU A 82 16.61 -3.96 -11.99
C GLU A 82 15.66 -2.92 -11.42
N LYS A 83 14.41 -2.95 -11.84
CA LYS A 83 13.37 -1.97 -11.46
C LYS A 83 13.24 -1.77 -9.94
N ARG A 84 13.56 -2.80 -9.13
CA ARG A 84 13.48 -2.73 -7.67
C ARG A 84 14.65 -1.95 -7.08
N THR A 85 15.85 -2.18 -7.61
CA THR A 85 17.06 -1.47 -7.20
C THR A 85 16.97 0.01 -7.60
N ASP A 86 16.53 0.30 -8.83
CA ASP A 86 16.31 1.66 -9.31
C ASP A 86 15.32 2.41 -8.42
N PHE A 87 14.20 1.77 -8.07
CA PHE A 87 13.21 2.35 -7.17
C PHE A 87 13.81 2.73 -5.81
N LEU A 88 14.58 1.83 -5.22
CA LEU A 88 15.18 2.04 -3.91
C LEU A 88 16.25 3.15 -3.95
N ILE A 89 17.08 3.17 -5.00
CA ILE A 89 18.06 4.23 -5.24
C ILE A 89 17.35 5.59 -5.36
N GLU A 90 16.25 5.68 -6.10
CA GLU A 90 15.51 6.94 -6.26
C GLU A 90 14.90 7.44 -4.93
N VAL A 91 14.40 6.53 -4.07
CA VAL A 91 13.94 6.90 -2.72
C VAL A 91 15.11 7.44 -1.87
N ILE A 92 16.28 6.80 -1.94
CA ILE A 92 17.49 7.26 -1.23
C ILE A 92 17.96 8.62 -1.79
N ASN A 93 18.04 8.77 -3.12
CA ASN A 93 18.40 10.02 -3.78
C ASN A 93 17.48 11.17 -3.32
N TYR A 94 16.17 10.92 -3.29
CA TYR A 94 15.20 11.92 -2.84
C TYR A 94 15.51 12.38 -1.40
N VAL A 95 15.69 11.46 -0.46
CA VAL A 95 15.98 11.83 0.93
C VAL A 95 17.35 12.51 1.04
N ALA A 96 18.38 11.97 0.39
CA ALA A 96 19.74 12.48 0.47
C ALA A 96 19.87 13.90 -0.11
N SER A 97 19.12 14.22 -1.15
CA SER A 97 19.09 15.57 -1.73
C SER A 97 18.61 16.64 -0.73
N ARG A 98 17.75 16.25 0.24
CA ARG A 98 17.25 17.16 1.30
C ARG A 98 18.34 17.55 2.30
N TYR A 99 19.44 16.80 2.33
CA TYR A 99 20.59 17.00 3.20
C TYR A 99 21.86 17.39 2.43
N GLU A 100 21.74 17.80 1.15
CA GLU A 100 22.87 18.18 0.29
C GLU A 100 23.98 17.10 0.26
N GLY A 101 23.60 15.82 0.27
CA GLY A 101 24.54 14.71 0.33
C GLY A 101 25.30 14.53 1.66
N LYS A 102 25.05 15.39 2.65
CA LYS A 102 25.78 15.38 3.94
C LYS A 102 25.24 14.37 4.95
N ILE A 103 24.90 13.17 4.51
CA ILE A 103 24.49 12.07 5.38
C ILE A 103 25.72 11.22 5.73
N PRO A 104 26.03 10.99 7.01
CA PRO A 104 27.14 10.09 7.39
C PRO A 104 26.90 8.68 6.88
N GLY A 105 27.95 7.98 6.50
CA GLY A 105 27.85 6.60 6.03
C GLY A 105 27.26 5.66 7.07
N ALA A 106 26.50 4.69 6.60
CA ALA A 106 25.73 3.78 7.44
C ALA A 106 25.57 2.39 6.81
N TYR A 107 25.23 1.40 7.64
CA TYR A 107 24.62 0.16 7.20
C TYR A 107 23.11 0.30 7.28
N ILE A 108 22.42 -0.02 6.18
CA ILE A 108 20.97 0.00 6.06
C ILE A 108 20.51 -1.42 5.80
N SER A 109 19.62 -1.94 6.64
CA SER A 109 18.98 -3.25 6.44
C SER A 109 17.47 -3.04 6.30
N ILE A 110 16.90 -3.65 5.28
CA ILE A 110 15.46 -3.57 4.94
C ILE A 110 14.90 -4.99 4.94
N ASP A 111 13.79 -5.20 5.64
CA ASP A 111 13.06 -6.47 5.62
C ASP A 111 11.59 -6.22 5.25
N THR A 112 11.15 -6.87 4.18
CA THR A 112 9.76 -6.85 3.67
C THR A 112 9.11 -8.23 3.73
N GLY A 113 9.62 -9.16 4.50
CA GLY A 113 9.18 -10.57 4.56
C GLY A 113 7.70 -10.75 4.83
N ASP A 114 7.09 -9.89 5.65
CA ASP A 114 5.66 -9.95 5.99
C ASP A 114 4.71 -9.77 4.77
N PHE A 115 5.24 -9.28 3.65
CA PHE A 115 4.46 -9.02 2.42
C PHE A 115 4.48 -10.19 1.42
N PHE A 116 5.14 -11.28 1.77
CA PHE A 116 5.32 -12.41 0.87
C PHE A 116 4.79 -13.70 1.49
N HIS A 117 4.17 -14.51 0.67
CA HIS A 117 3.79 -15.88 1.06
C HIS A 117 5.05 -16.73 1.27
N ARG A 118 5.19 -17.32 2.45
CA ARG A 118 6.43 -17.98 2.90
C ARG A 118 6.90 -19.12 2.00
N THR A 119 5.96 -19.87 1.42
CA THR A 119 6.30 -21.06 0.63
C THR A 119 6.50 -20.74 -0.85
N SER A 120 5.64 -19.91 -1.45
CA SER A 120 5.71 -19.59 -2.89
C SER A 120 6.60 -18.39 -3.21
N GLY A 121 6.91 -17.52 -2.23
CA GLY A 121 7.59 -16.26 -2.46
C GLY A 121 6.76 -15.20 -3.18
N ASN A 122 5.49 -15.48 -3.47
CA ASN A 122 4.59 -14.55 -4.13
C ASN A 122 4.20 -13.40 -3.20
N LYS A 123 4.01 -12.21 -3.75
CA LYS A 123 3.50 -11.05 -3.00
C LYS A 123 2.02 -11.18 -2.72
N PHE A 124 1.59 -10.72 -1.54
CA PHE A 124 0.18 -10.63 -1.18
C PHE A 124 -0.57 -9.43 -1.81
N GLY A 125 0.13 -8.41 -2.33
CA GLY A 125 -0.50 -7.18 -2.82
C GLY A 125 -0.82 -6.15 -1.72
N LEU A 126 -0.19 -6.27 -0.56
CA LEU A 126 -0.46 -5.47 0.64
C LEU A 126 0.36 -4.16 0.73
N GLY A 127 0.92 -3.66 -0.39
CA GLY A 127 1.59 -2.35 -0.43
C GLY A 127 3.03 -2.32 0.07
N SER A 128 3.83 -3.38 -0.15
CA SER A 128 5.22 -3.47 0.32
C SER A 128 6.11 -2.30 -0.11
N SER A 129 5.96 -1.76 -1.33
CA SER A 129 6.75 -0.62 -1.81
C SER A 129 6.42 0.68 -1.06
N ALA A 130 5.16 0.89 -0.71
CA ALA A 130 4.72 2.02 0.09
C ALA A 130 5.26 1.92 1.52
N ALA A 131 5.11 0.76 2.16
CA ALA A 131 5.63 0.51 3.49
C ALA A 131 7.16 0.69 3.54
N LEU A 132 7.90 0.19 2.54
CA LEU A 132 9.34 0.38 2.40
C LEU A 132 9.69 1.87 2.31
N THR A 133 9.01 2.62 1.44
CA THR A 133 9.26 4.05 1.26
C THR A 133 9.07 4.81 2.57
N VAL A 134 7.95 4.58 3.25
CA VAL A 134 7.62 5.25 4.51
C VAL A 134 8.63 4.90 5.61
N ALA A 135 8.95 3.62 5.78
CA ALA A 135 9.91 3.16 6.79
C ALA A 135 11.33 3.71 6.54
N LEU A 136 11.78 3.69 5.28
CA LEU A 136 13.11 4.16 4.90
C LEU A 136 13.26 5.68 5.08
N ILE A 137 12.26 6.46 4.62
CA ILE A 137 12.27 7.92 4.81
C ILE A 137 12.30 8.26 6.29
N ARG A 138 11.49 7.59 7.09
CA ARG A 138 11.47 7.79 8.53
C ARG A 138 12.82 7.48 9.16
N ALA A 139 13.41 6.31 8.82
CA ALA A 139 14.69 5.88 9.34
C ALA A 139 15.82 6.85 8.99
N MET A 140 15.91 7.29 7.73
CA MET A 140 16.94 8.22 7.28
C MET A 140 16.79 9.62 7.91
N ASN A 141 15.56 10.14 8.06
CA ASN A 141 15.34 11.41 8.74
C ASN A 141 15.72 11.32 10.23
N GLU A 142 15.30 10.24 10.91
CA GLU A 142 15.67 10.01 12.31
C GLU A 142 17.19 9.85 12.48
N TYR A 143 17.86 9.19 11.53
CA TYR A 143 19.32 9.08 11.50
C TYR A 143 20.01 10.44 11.41
N MET A 144 19.36 11.40 10.77
CA MET A 144 19.80 12.80 10.68
C MET A 144 19.29 13.68 11.85
N GLY A 145 18.68 13.06 12.88
CA GLY A 145 18.13 13.78 14.05
C GLY A 145 16.87 14.59 13.77
N ARG A 146 16.16 14.26 12.67
CA ARG A 146 14.92 14.94 12.29
C ARG A 146 13.73 14.01 12.47
N ASN A 147 12.92 14.26 13.51
CA ASN A 147 11.67 13.55 13.72
C ASN A 147 10.54 14.20 12.92
N LEU A 148 9.98 13.47 11.95
CA LEU A 148 8.89 13.95 11.09
C LEU A 148 7.54 13.72 11.77
N SER A 149 6.65 14.74 11.73
CA SER A 149 5.23 14.53 12.02
C SER A 149 4.61 13.58 10.99
N ALA A 150 3.44 13.00 11.28
CA ALA A 150 2.76 12.10 10.35
C ALA A 150 2.47 12.77 9.01
N ASP A 151 2.06 14.04 9.00
CA ASP A 151 1.77 14.79 7.78
C ASP A 151 3.05 15.10 6.97
N ALA A 152 4.15 15.46 7.66
CA ALA A 152 5.44 15.66 7.02
C ALA A 152 5.99 14.35 6.45
N LEU A 153 5.85 13.24 7.18
CA LEU A 153 6.24 11.91 6.71
C LEU A 153 5.45 11.51 5.47
N PHE A 154 4.13 11.70 5.47
CA PHE A 154 3.29 11.44 4.32
C PHE A 154 3.70 12.29 3.11
N SER A 155 3.89 13.61 3.32
CA SER A 155 4.32 14.53 2.25
C SER A 155 5.67 14.12 1.64
N GLU A 156 6.66 13.79 2.46
CA GLU A 156 7.98 13.34 1.98
C GLU A 156 7.86 11.98 1.28
N ALA A 157 7.10 11.03 1.86
CA ALA A 157 6.96 9.68 1.33
C ALA A 157 6.24 9.64 -0.04
N ILE A 158 5.18 10.44 -0.22
CA ILE A 158 4.48 10.47 -1.51
C ILE A 158 5.35 11.07 -2.62
N LYS A 159 6.17 12.08 -2.31
CA LYS A 159 7.10 12.70 -3.27
C LYS A 159 8.20 11.71 -3.67
N ALA A 160 8.82 11.04 -2.69
CA ALA A 160 9.85 10.04 -2.96
C ALA A 160 9.32 8.83 -3.74
N HIS A 161 8.16 8.33 -3.37
CA HIS A 161 7.54 7.21 -4.07
C HIS A 161 7.18 7.55 -5.52
N ARG A 162 6.65 8.76 -5.77
CA ARG A 162 6.38 9.26 -7.13
C ARG A 162 7.65 9.42 -7.96
N ALA A 163 8.76 9.84 -7.35
CA ALA A 163 10.06 9.91 -8.02
C ALA A 163 10.51 8.51 -8.47
N GLY A 164 10.43 7.51 -7.59
CA GLY A 164 10.86 6.13 -7.86
C GLY A 164 9.93 5.35 -8.81
N GLN A 165 8.63 5.62 -8.83
CA GLN A 165 7.65 4.90 -9.67
C GLN A 165 7.22 5.64 -10.95
N GLY A 166 7.77 6.81 -11.25
CA GLY A 166 7.42 7.57 -12.46
C GLY A 166 6.03 8.21 -12.41
N ARG A 167 5.57 8.63 -11.23
CA ARG A 167 4.29 9.31 -10.96
C ARG A 167 3.04 8.47 -11.25
N LEU A 168 3.14 7.15 -11.30
CA LEU A 168 2.01 6.25 -11.43
C LEU A 168 1.39 5.93 -10.05
N GLY A 169 0.06 5.90 -9.99
CA GLY A 169 -0.71 5.57 -8.79
C GLY A 169 -1.22 6.78 -8.00
N SER A 170 -2.23 6.53 -7.15
CA SER A 170 -2.92 7.56 -6.38
C SER A 170 -2.14 8.04 -5.15
N GLY A 171 -1.26 7.20 -4.59
CA GLY A 171 -0.60 7.46 -3.31
C GLY A 171 -1.40 6.97 -2.09
N VAL A 172 -2.54 6.31 -2.29
CA VAL A 172 -3.37 5.77 -1.20
C VAL A 172 -2.61 4.78 -0.31
N ASP A 173 -1.74 3.97 -0.89
CA ASP A 173 -0.89 3.02 -0.17
C ASP A 173 0.09 3.73 0.78
N ILE A 174 0.69 4.83 0.31
CA ILE A 174 1.58 5.68 1.12
C ILE A 174 0.80 6.35 2.26
N ALA A 175 -0.41 6.86 1.95
CA ALA A 175 -1.26 7.50 2.94
C ALA A 175 -1.60 6.52 4.08
N ALA A 176 -2.01 5.29 3.77
CA ALA A 176 -2.30 4.26 4.77
C ALA A 176 -1.07 3.90 5.61
N SER A 177 0.08 3.64 4.95
CA SER A 177 1.33 3.26 5.63
C SER A 177 1.87 4.37 6.55
N ALA A 178 1.66 5.65 6.21
CA ALA A 178 2.12 6.77 7.01
C ALA A 178 1.16 7.16 8.14
N ALA A 179 -0.17 7.03 7.92
CA ALA A 179 -1.18 7.50 8.84
C ALA A 179 -1.58 6.47 9.92
N GLY A 180 -1.51 5.18 9.62
CA GLY A 180 -2.10 4.13 10.46
C GLY A 180 -3.63 4.21 10.52
N GLY A 181 -4.26 3.24 11.16
CA GLY A 181 -5.72 3.17 11.33
C GLY A 181 -6.48 2.94 10.03
N VAL A 182 -7.73 3.39 10.03
CA VAL A 182 -8.57 3.46 8.82
C VAL A 182 -8.67 4.91 8.38
N ILE A 183 -8.42 5.16 7.12
CA ILE A 183 -8.47 6.49 6.54
C ILE A 183 -9.37 6.53 5.30
N GLU A 184 -10.04 7.63 5.15
CA GLU A 184 -10.59 8.10 3.87
C GLU A 184 -9.54 9.00 3.23
N TYR A 185 -9.17 8.66 2.01
CA TYR A 185 -8.14 9.34 1.27
C TYR A 185 -8.68 9.88 -0.04
N VAL A 186 -8.35 11.14 -0.34
CA VAL A 186 -8.60 11.78 -1.63
C VAL A 186 -7.26 12.25 -2.20
N VAL A 187 -7.04 12.01 -3.50
CA VAL A 187 -5.80 12.47 -4.14
C VAL A 187 -5.70 13.98 -4.04
N PRO A 188 -4.65 14.54 -3.40
CA PRO A 188 -4.51 15.99 -3.28
C PRO A 188 -4.30 16.63 -4.64
N GLY A 189 -5.03 17.73 -4.89
CA GLY A 189 -4.94 18.52 -6.12
C GLY A 189 -3.61 19.27 -6.25
N SER A 190 -3.01 19.64 -5.11
CA SER A 190 -1.72 20.32 -5.02
C SER A 190 -0.88 19.80 -3.86
N GLU A 191 0.38 20.20 -3.77
CA GLU A 191 1.22 19.86 -2.62
C GLU A 191 0.75 20.50 -1.31
N GLU A 192 0.03 21.61 -1.37
CA GLU A 192 -0.52 22.33 -0.21
C GLU A 192 -1.74 21.62 0.36
N ASP A 193 -2.43 20.81 -0.47
CA ASP A 193 -3.62 20.07 -0.06
C ASP A 193 -3.32 18.72 0.63
N ILE A 194 -2.05 18.35 0.76
CA ILE A 194 -1.64 17.05 1.31
C ILE A 194 -2.18 16.83 2.73
N THR A 195 -2.24 17.87 3.57
CA THR A 195 -2.75 17.78 4.93
C THR A 195 -4.25 17.48 4.99
N ASN A 196 -5.00 17.87 3.97
CA ASN A 196 -6.45 17.64 3.88
C ASN A 196 -6.81 16.36 3.12
N ALA A 197 -5.81 15.66 2.58
CA ALA A 197 -6.02 14.45 1.79
C ALA A 197 -6.47 13.25 2.62
N ILE A 198 -6.29 13.30 3.95
CA ILE A 198 -6.53 12.18 4.86
C ILE A 198 -7.54 12.55 5.93
N LYS A 199 -8.63 11.78 6.02
CA LYS A 199 -9.59 11.83 7.12
C LYS A 199 -9.62 10.49 7.83
N ARG A 200 -9.46 10.48 9.16
CA ARG A 200 -9.42 9.25 9.97
C ARG A 200 -10.80 8.81 10.39
N HIS A 201 -11.03 7.51 10.38
CA HIS A 201 -12.25 6.88 10.83
C HIS A 201 -12.00 5.83 11.91
N LYS A 202 -13.01 5.61 12.75
CA LYS A 202 -13.08 4.42 13.60
C LYS A 202 -13.67 3.28 12.78
N TRP A 203 -13.27 2.05 13.10
CA TRP A 203 -13.94 0.87 12.55
C TRP A 203 -15.37 0.80 13.07
N PRO A 204 -16.39 0.61 12.22
CA PRO A 204 -17.79 0.49 12.65
C PRO A 204 -17.99 -0.71 13.59
N ASP A 205 -18.72 -0.49 14.68
CA ASP A 205 -19.10 -1.57 15.58
C ASP A 205 -19.99 -2.57 14.84
N GLY A 206 -19.74 -3.87 15.04
CA GLY A 206 -20.47 -4.94 14.37
C GLY A 206 -20.07 -5.19 12.91
N LEU A 207 -19.16 -4.42 12.32
CA LEU A 207 -18.62 -4.75 11.01
C LEU A 207 -17.42 -5.69 11.17
N TYR A 208 -17.47 -6.85 10.51
CA TYR A 208 -16.39 -7.84 10.49
C TYR A 208 -15.78 -7.90 9.09
N PHE A 209 -14.49 -8.22 9.02
CA PHE A 209 -13.83 -8.47 7.74
C PHE A 209 -12.98 -9.74 7.77
N THR A 210 -12.83 -10.37 6.62
CA THR A 210 -11.93 -11.51 6.41
C THR A 210 -11.13 -11.27 5.13
N SER A 211 -9.81 -11.39 5.23
CA SER A 211 -8.90 -11.20 4.11
C SER A 211 -8.50 -12.53 3.50
N VAL A 212 -8.58 -12.63 2.18
CA VAL A 212 -8.34 -13.88 1.44
C VAL A 212 -7.34 -13.63 0.32
N TRP A 213 -6.27 -14.40 0.29
CA TRP A 213 -5.31 -14.36 -0.81
C TRP A 213 -5.70 -15.38 -1.90
N THR A 214 -5.66 -14.92 -3.15
CA THR A 214 -6.09 -15.72 -4.32
C THR A 214 -5.06 -16.79 -4.76
N GLY A 215 -3.87 -16.78 -4.17
CA GLY A 215 -2.76 -17.66 -4.58
C GLY A 215 -1.90 -17.10 -5.71
N THR A 216 -2.32 -16.03 -6.37
CA THR A 216 -1.63 -15.42 -7.52
C THR A 216 -1.40 -13.93 -7.30
N SER A 217 -0.29 -13.41 -7.83
CA SER A 217 0.00 -11.97 -7.79
C SER A 217 -0.48 -11.26 -9.05
N ALA A 218 -1.00 -10.04 -8.90
CA ALA A 218 -1.44 -9.19 -10.00
C ALA A 218 -0.44 -8.06 -10.29
N SER A 219 -0.48 -7.53 -11.51
CA SER A 219 0.31 -6.37 -11.91
C SER A 219 -0.54 -5.12 -11.93
N THR A 220 -0.54 -4.36 -10.83
CA THR A 220 -1.21 -3.05 -10.74
C THR A 220 -0.84 -2.13 -11.91
N ARG A 221 0.45 -2.09 -12.29
CA ARG A 221 0.92 -1.27 -13.41
C ARG A 221 0.23 -1.65 -14.72
N PHE A 222 0.15 -2.94 -15.04
CA PHE A 222 -0.52 -3.41 -16.25
C PHE A 222 -2.00 -3.00 -16.28
N MET A 223 -2.70 -3.17 -15.14
CA MET A 223 -4.10 -2.79 -15.00
C MET A 223 -4.29 -1.30 -15.24
N LEU A 224 -3.48 -0.45 -14.58
CA LEU A 224 -3.57 1.01 -14.73
C LEU A 224 -3.24 1.49 -16.15
N GLU A 225 -2.29 0.87 -16.86
CA GLU A 225 -1.98 1.18 -18.25
C GLU A 225 -3.16 0.90 -19.18
N LYS A 226 -3.91 -0.18 -18.93
CA LYS A 226 -5.13 -0.53 -19.69
C LYS A 226 -6.27 0.47 -19.41
N VAL A 227 -6.51 0.79 -18.14
CA VAL A 227 -7.52 1.79 -17.75
C VAL A 227 -7.19 3.15 -18.35
N LYS A 228 -5.92 3.57 -18.32
CA LYS A 228 -5.47 4.80 -18.97
C LYS A 228 -5.74 4.80 -20.48
N ARG A 229 -5.49 3.65 -21.14
CA ARG A 229 -5.80 3.52 -22.57
C ARG A 229 -7.29 3.65 -22.83
N PHE A 230 -8.16 3.01 -22.04
CA PHE A 230 -9.60 3.10 -22.15
C PHE A 230 -10.08 4.55 -22.00
N ARG A 231 -9.56 5.30 -21.01
CA ARG A 231 -9.82 6.73 -20.85
C ARG A 231 -9.56 7.53 -22.13
N LEU A 232 -8.46 7.21 -22.84
CA LEU A 232 -8.09 7.92 -24.08
C LEU A 232 -8.93 7.51 -25.29
N THR A 233 -9.38 6.26 -25.35
CA THR A 233 -10.12 5.73 -26.51
C THR A 233 -11.65 5.91 -26.41
N SER A 234 -12.19 6.02 -25.19
CA SER A 234 -13.62 6.11 -24.93
C SER A 234 -13.91 7.00 -23.73
N PRO A 235 -13.56 8.30 -23.78
CA PRO A 235 -13.57 9.19 -22.61
C PRO A 235 -14.94 9.32 -21.96
N ASP A 236 -16.03 9.48 -22.74
CA ASP A 236 -17.38 9.65 -22.18
C ASP A 236 -17.84 8.40 -21.41
N PHE A 237 -17.57 7.22 -21.96
CA PHE A 237 -17.91 5.97 -21.29
C PHE A 237 -17.04 5.71 -20.07
N TYR A 238 -15.75 6.06 -20.15
CA TYR A 238 -14.86 6.03 -19.01
C TYR A 238 -15.36 6.91 -17.87
N HIS A 239 -15.69 8.18 -18.15
CA HIS A 239 -16.19 9.11 -17.13
C HIS A 239 -17.52 8.65 -16.53
N SER A 240 -18.44 8.09 -17.33
CA SER A 240 -19.70 7.58 -16.78
C SER A 240 -19.49 6.47 -15.75
N ILE A 241 -18.54 5.54 -15.98
CA ILE A 241 -18.20 4.48 -15.03
C ILE A 241 -17.52 5.09 -13.78
N MET A 242 -16.57 6.01 -13.96
CA MET A 242 -15.85 6.63 -12.84
C MET A 242 -16.76 7.49 -11.96
N ASP A 243 -17.74 8.19 -12.54
CA ASP A 243 -18.70 9.00 -11.79
C ASP A 243 -19.65 8.12 -10.95
N GLU A 244 -20.11 6.99 -11.48
CA GLU A 244 -20.87 6.00 -10.71
C GLU A 244 -20.01 5.39 -9.58
N MET A 245 -18.77 4.99 -9.87
CA MET A 245 -17.85 4.49 -8.86
C MET A 245 -17.57 5.54 -7.78
N ARG A 246 -17.42 6.82 -8.16
CA ARG A 246 -17.27 7.94 -7.22
C ARG A 246 -18.47 8.04 -6.29
N SER A 247 -19.69 8.08 -6.85
CA SER A 247 -20.93 8.20 -6.06
C SER A 247 -21.05 7.07 -5.04
N ILE A 248 -20.79 5.85 -5.45
CA ILE A 248 -20.83 4.67 -4.57
C ILE A 248 -19.71 4.74 -3.49
N ALA A 249 -18.51 5.18 -3.87
CA ALA A 249 -17.41 5.35 -2.90
C ALA A 249 -17.72 6.42 -1.85
N GLU A 250 -18.32 7.54 -2.25
CA GLU A 250 -18.78 8.59 -1.33
C GLU A 250 -19.87 8.09 -0.38
N ASP A 251 -20.85 7.31 -0.88
CA ASP A 251 -21.87 6.66 -0.05
C ASP A 251 -21.25 5.70 0.97
N GLY A 252 -20.30 4.89 0.53
CA GLY A 252 -19.59 3.96 1.39
C GLY A 252 -18.74 4.67 2.47
N CYS A 253 -18.06 5.75 2.12
CA CYS A 253 -17.33 6.57 3.08
C CYS A 253 -18.28 7.20 4.11
N ARG A 254 -19.46 7.68 3.69
CA ARG A 254 -20.48 8.21 4.60
C ARG A 254 -21.04 7.13 5.54
N ALA A 255 -21.37 5.96 5.02
CA ALA A 255 -21.84 4.83 5.81
C ALA A 255 -20.80 4.40 6.85
N PHE A 256 -19.54 4.27 6.43
CA PHE A 256 -18.43 3.92 7.31
C PHE A 256 -18.20 4.97 8.41
N ALA A 257 -18.23 6.25 8.03
CA ALA A 257 -18.04 7.38 8.96
C ALA A 257 -19.15 7.49 10.01
N SER A 258 -20.39 7.12 9.64
CA SER A 258 -21.54 7.11 10.57
C SER A 258 -21.62 5.84 11.43
N GLY A 259 -20.78 4.84 11.17
CA GLY A 259 -20.83 3.54 11.84
C GLY A 259 -21.97 2.63 11.35
N ASP A 260 -22.56 2.93 10.19
CA ASP A 260 -23.65 2.14 9.59
C ASP A 260 -23.10 0.95 8.81
N ALA A 261 -22.84 -0.15 9.51
CA ALA A 261 -22.33 -1.39 8.92
C ALA A 261 -23.28 -1.95 7.85
N GLY A 262 -24.60 -1.94 8.11
CA GLY A 262 -25.60 -2.43 7.15
C GLY A 262 -25.55 -1.67 5.83
N LYS A 263 -25.51 -0.33 5.88
CA LYS A 263 -25.40 0.49 4.67
C LYS A 263 -24.06 0.29 3.95
N PHE A 264 -22.96 0.10 4.67
CA PHE A 264 -21.67 -0.21 4.07
C PHE A 264 -21.71 -1.56 3.30
N LEU A 265 -22.38 -2.57 3.87
CA LEU A 265 -22.54 -3.88 3.21
C LEU A 265 -23.38 -3.81 1.93
N GLU A 266 -24.33 -2.88 1.81
CA GLU A 266 -25.07 -2.64 0.56
C GLU A 266 -24.17 -2.02 -0.53
N VAL A 267 -23.24 -1.17 -0.14
CA VAL A 267 -22.31 -0.47 -1.04
C VAL A 267 -21.29 -1.41 -1.67
N VAL A 268 -20.76 -2.38 -0.94
CA VAL A 268 -19.68 -3.28 -1.42
C VAL A 268 -20.07 -4.04 -2.70
N PRO A 269 -21.22 -4.74 -2.80
CA PRO A 269 -21.62 -5.40 -4.04
C PRO A 269 -21.93 -4.43 -5.17
N ALA A 270 -22.47 -3.23 -4.86
CA ALA A 270 -22.69 -2.20 -5.87
C ALA A 270 -21.37 -1.72 -6.49
N TYR A 271 -20.31 -1.57 -5.67
CA TYR A 271 -18.98 -1.21 -6.15
C TYR A 271 -18.39 -2.32 -7.01
N LEU A 272 -18.50 -3.58 -6.57
CA LEU A 272 -18.04 -4.75 -7.33
C LEU A 272 -18.68 -4.82 -8.72
N GLU A 273 -19.95 -4.43 -8.84
CA GLU A 273 -20.63 -4.40 -10.13
C GLU A 273 -20.05 -3.33 -11.08
N GLN A 274 -19.62 -2.17 -10.54
CA GLN A 274 -18.94 -1.17 -11.36
C GLN A 274 -17.52 -1.64 -11.76
N GLU A 275 -16.82 -2.36 -10.87
CA GLU A 275 -15.55 -2.99 -11.23
C GLU A 275 -15.73 -3.99 -12.40
N ARG A 276 -16.84 -4.75 -12.46
CA ARG A 276 -17.18 -5.62 -13.61
C ARG A 276 -17.41 -4.83 -14.90
N LYS A 277 -18.10 -3.69 -14.81
CA LYS A 277 -18.30 -2.82 -15.99
C LYS A 277 -16.97 -2.27 -16.50
N LEU A 278 -16.11 -1.83 -15.58
CA LEU A 278 -14.75 -1.36 -15.91
C LEU A 278 -13.91 -2.47 -16.54
N GLU A 279 -13.93 -3.67 -15.96
CA GLU A 279 -13.28 -4.86 -16.47
C GLU A 279 -13.68 -5.14 -17.94
N ALA A 280 -14.98 -5.20 -18.20
CA ALA A 280 -15.51 -5.46 -19.54
C ALA A 280 -15.13 -4.34 -20.55
N ALA A 281 -15.15 -3.07 -20.11
CA ALA A 281 -14.80 -1.93 -20.95
C ALA A 281 -13.31 -1.84 -21.27
N CYS A 282 -12.44 -2.20 -20.32
CA CYS A 282 -10.98 -2.14 -20.49
C CYS A 282 -10.38 -3.40 -21.11
N GLY A 283 -11.12 -4.52 -21.14
CA GLY A 283 -10.59 -5.84 -21.51
C GLY A 283 -9.48 -6.31 -20.56
N ILE A 284 -9.66 -6.07 -19.24
CA ILE A 284 -8.78 -6.55 -18.17
C ILE A 284 -9.56 -7.51 -17.28
N GLU A 285 -8.86 -8.25 -16.46
CA GLU A 285 -9.45 -9.21 -15.52
C GLU A 285 -9.30 -8.65 -14.09
N ILE A 286 -10.24 -7.79 -13.65
CA ILE A 286 -10.27 -7.28 -12.27
C ILE A 286 -10.78 -8.38 -11.34
N ILE A 287 -11.89 -9.03 -11.75
CA ILE A 287 -12.50 -10.10 -10.99
C ILE A 287 -12.08 -11.44 -11.63
N SER A 288 -10.87 -11.88 -11.30
CA SER A 288 -10.34 -13.16 -11.79
C SER A 288 -11.25 -14.35 -11.41
N PRO A 289 -11.11 -15.51 -12.06
CA PRO A 289 -11.84 -16.72 -11.67
C PRO A 289 -11.70 -17.08 -10.19
N SER A 290 -10.55 -16.78 -9.57
CA SER A 290 -10.34 -16.96 -8.13
C SER A 290 -11.19 -15.99 -7.32
N HIS A 291 -11.19 -14.69 -7.67
CA HIS A 291 -12.04 -13.69 -7.01
C HIS A 291 -13.52 -14.02 -7.16
N GLN A 292 -13.95 -14.52 -8.35
CA GLN A 292 -15.34 -14.94 -8.54
C GLN A 292 -15.72 -16.11 -7.63
N LYS A 293 -14.89 -17.14 -7.54
CA LYS A 293 -15.14 -18.30 -6.66
C LYS A 293 -15.17 -17.91 -5.19
N ILE A 294 -14.23 -17.03 -4.75
CA ILE A 294 -14.23 -16.51 -3.38
C ILE A 294 -15.52 -15.73 -3.10
N ASN A 295 -15.93 -14.86 -4.03
CA ASN A 295 -17.18 -14.12 -3.90
C ASN A 295 -18.40 -15.06 -3.76
N ASP A 296 -18.46 -16.14 -4.53
CA ASP A 296 -19.55 -17.12 -4.45
C ASP A 296 -19.57 -17.86 -3.09
N ILE A 297 -18.39 -18.24 -2.57
CA ILE A 297 -18.26 -18.87 -1.24
C ILE A 297 -18.75 -17.89 -0.16
N VAL A 298 -18.27 -16.64 -0.18
CA VAL A 298 -18.62 -15.61 0.82
C VAL A 298 -20.11 -15.27 0.78
N ARG A 299 -20.71 -15.13 -0.41
CA ARG A 299 -22.14 -14.88 -0.55
C ARG A 299 -23.00 -16.02 -0.05
N ASN A 300 -22.61 -17.26 -0.32
CA ASN A 300 -23.32 -18.44 0.20
C ASN A 300 -23.24 -18.53 1.72
N ALA A 301 -22.20 -17.99 2.34
CA ALA A 301 -22.05 -17.89 3.79
C ALA A 301 -22.72 -16.64 4.40
N GLY A 302 -23.39 -15.80 3.59
CA GLY A 302 -24.15 -14.62 4.04
C GLY A 302 -23.37 -13.29 4.06
N GLY A 303 -22.15 -13.25 3.55
CA GLY A 303 -21.36 -12.02 3.47
C GLY A 303 -21.32 -11.36 2.09
N VAL A 304 -20.56 -10.28 1.99
CA VAL A 304 -20.26 -9.56 0.73
C VAL A 304 -18.75 -9.55 0.51
N TYR A 305 -18.30 -9.47 -0.74
CA TYR A 305 -16.89 -9.58 -1.09
C TYR A 305 -16.50 -8.66 -2.24
N LYS A 306 -15.24 -8.22 -2.26
CA LYS A 306 -14.62 -7.56 -3.41
C LYS A 306 -13.10 -7.77 -3.42
N PRO A 307 -12.42 -7.67 -4.58
CA PRO A 307 -10.98 -7.52 -4.65
C PRO A 307 -10.50 -6.31 -3.85
N SER A 308 -9.29 -6.33 -3.31
CA SER A 308 -8.65 -5.19 -2.64
C SER A 308 -7.46 -4.71 -3.46
N GLY A 309 -7.58 -3.57 -4.11
CA GLY A 309 -6.57 -3.02 -5.00
C GLY A 309 -6.92 -3.16 -6.47
N ALA A 310 -5.95 -3.43 -7.34
CA ALA A 310 -6.19 -3.48 -8.77
C ALA A 310 -6.98 -4.71 -9.26
N GLY A 311 -7.18 -5.70 -8.41
CA GLY A 311 -7.81 -6.98 -8.81
C GLY A 311 -6.88 -7.86 -9.63
N GLY A 312 -7.45 -8.86 -10.32
CA GLY A 312 -6.72 -9.81 -11.17
C GLY A 312 -6.01 -10.92 -10.40
N GLY A 313 -5.84 -10.75 -9.13
CA GLY A 313 -5.13 -11.62 -8.19
C GLY A 313 -4.96 -10.91 -6.86
N ASP A 314 -3.82 -11.14 -6.20
CA ASP A 314 -3.52 -10.58 -4.89
C ASP A 314 -4.59 -10.94 -3.84
N ILE A 315 -5.13 -9.98 -3.13
CA ILE A 315 -6.00 -10.16 -1.99
C ILE A 315 -7.42 -9.63 -2.27
N GLY A 316 -8.40 -10.24 -1.63
CA GLY A 316 -9.75 -9.71 -1.55
C GLY A 316 -10.25 -9.65 -0.11
N VAL A 317 -11.33 -8.94 0.10
CA VAL A 317 -11.93 -8.70 1.41
C VAL A 317 -13.39 -9.09 1.42
N ALA A 318 -13.76 -9.95 2.36
CA ALA A 318 -15.13 -10.27 2.70
C ALA A 318 -15.57 -9.42 3.90
N PHE A 319 -16.84 -9.01 3.93
CA PHE A 319 -17.44 -8.26 5.02
C PHE A 319 -18.78 -8.88 5.44
N CYS A 320 -19.13 -8.74 6.72
CA CYS A 320 -20.44 -9.06 7.29
C CYS A 320 -20.70 -8.23 8.56
N ASP A 321 -21.92 -8.27 9.09
CA ASP A 321 -22.36 -7.45 10.22
C ASP A 321 -22.62 -8.24 11.51
N ASN A 322 -22.26 -9.51 11.55
CA ASN A 322 -22.42 -10.33 12.75
C ASN A 322 -21.37 -11.43 12.83
N GLU A 323 -21.07 -11.84 14.06
CA GLU A 323 -20.03 -12.81 14.37
C GLU A 323 -20.31 -14.22 13.81
N GLU A 324 -21.56 -14.66 13.81
CA GLU A 324 -21.94 -15.97 13.28
C GLU A 324 -21.63 -16.07 11.78
N THR A 325 -22.05 -15.07 11.00
CA THR A 325 -21.74 -14.98 9.57
C THR A 325 -20.23 -14.90 9.35
N HIS A 326 -19.50 -14.15 10.19
CA HIS A 326 -18.05 -14.07 10.09
C HIS A 326 -17.37 -15.43 10.25
N LEU A 327 -17.76 -16.20 11.27
CA LEU A 327 -17.26 -17.57 11.49
C LEU A 327 -17.63 -18.51 10.34
N ASN A 328 -18.85 -18.41 9.81
CA ASN A 328 -19.29 -19.18 8.65
C ASN A 328 -18.47 -18.89 7.41
N ILE A 329 -18.14 -17.62 7.14
CA ILE A 329 -17.25 -17.21 6.04
C ILE A 329 -15.86 -17.80 6.22
N GLN A 330 -15.28 -17.68 7.42
CA GLN A 330 -13.95 -18.23 7.70
C GLN A 330 -13.92 -19.75 7.51
N SER A 331 -14.90 -20.46 8.04
CA SER A 331 -15.00 -21.93 7.88
C SER A 331 -15.10 -22.34 6.42
N ALA A 332 -16.01 -21.70 5.65
CA ALA A 332 -16.20 -22.01 4.24
C ALA A 332 -14.95 -21.72 3.39
N LEU A 333 -14.17 -20.70 3.76
CA LEU A 333 -12.92 -20.36 3.07
C LEU A 333 -11.77 -21.28 3.49
N GLN A 334 -11.72 -21.77 4.73
CA GLN A 334 -10.73 -22.76 5.18
C GLN A 334 -10.85 -24.08 4.41
N ASP A 335 -12.06 -24.47 3.99
CA ASP A 335 -12.32 -25.64 3.17
C ASP A 335 -12.05 -25.41 1.67
N SER A 336 -11.57 -24.23 1.29
CA SER A 336 -11.26 -23.82 -0.07
C SER A 336 -9.76 -23.87 -0.38
N PRO A 337 -9.33 -23.78 -1.64
CA PRO A 337 -7.90 -23.72 -2.00
C PRO A 337 -7.25 -22.34 -1.79
N TYR A 338 -7.93 -21.41 -1.13
CA TYR A 338 -7.47 -20.05 -0.91
C TYR A 338 -6.94 -19.83 0.50
N ASP A 339 -5.93 -18.99 0.67
CA ASP A 339 -5.34 -18.73 1.96
C ASP A 339 -6.05 -17.59 2.69
N LEU A 340 -6.55 -17.89 3.88
CA LEU A 340 -6.98 -16.85 4.82
C LEU A 340 -5.75 -16.14 5.38
N LEU A 341 -5.76 -14.81 5.30
CA LEU A 341 -4.74 -14.00 5.97
C LEU A 341 -5.34 -13.40 7.24
N ASP A 342 -4.76 -13.80 8.36
CA ASP A 342 -5.05 -13.16 9.65
C ASP A 342 -4.40 -11.77 9.66
N LEU A 343 -5.21 -10.73 9.40
CA LEU A 343 -4.80 -9.34 9.35
C LEU A 343 -5.55 -8.55 10.39
N ALA A 344 -4.79 -7.77 11.17
CA ALA A 344 -5.33 -6.82 12.11
C ALA A 344 -5.10 -5.36 11.63
N ILE A 345 -6.05 -4.49 11.93
CA ILE A 345 -5.90 -3.05 11.68
C ILE A 345 -4.95 -2.48 12.72
N VAL A 346 -3.89 -1.83 12.26
CA VAL A 346 -2.94 -1.14 13.13
C VAL A 346 -3.55 0.20 13.55
N PRO A 347 -3.75 0.48 14.84
CA PRO A 347 -4.33 1.73 15.29
C PRO A 347 -3.58 2.96 14.77
N ALA A 348 -4.30 4.07 14.57
CA ALA A 348 -3.72 5.37 14.28
C ALA A 348 -3.09 5.93 15.57
N GLU A 349 -1.92 5.45 15.92
CA GLU A 349 -1.16 6.02 17.03
C GLU A 349 -0.34 7.23 16.58
N LYS A 350 0.14 8.03 17.54
CA LYS A 350 1.04 9.18 17.32
C LYS A 350 2.42 8.72 16.77
N GLY A 351 2.39 8.23 15.52
CA GLY A 351 3.53 7.64 14.84
C GLY A 351 3.82 6.18 15.30
N LEU A 352 4.23 5.32 14.35
CA LEU A 352 4.76 4.00 14.70
C LEU A 352 6.03 4.16 15.53
N PRO A 353 6.25 3.34 16.57
CA PRO A 353 7.38 3.51 17.49
C PRO A 353 8.73 3.43 16.74
N ILE A 354 9.67 4.30 17.13
CA ILE A 354 11.09 4.22 16.77
C ILE A 354 11.78 3.58 17.96
N SER A 355 12.59 2.55 17.72
CA SER A 355 13.44 1.96 18.76
C SER A 355 14.91 2.26 18.50
N TYR A 356 15.67 2.44 19.57
CA TYR A 356 17.11 2.62 19.59
C TYR A 356 17.73 1.44 20.35
N GLU A 357 18.59 0.67 19.69
CA GLU A 357 19.27 -0.50 20.25
C GLU A 357 20.79 -0.27 20.37
#